data_45a76f3b7c2014ff39c52e518bce771a
#
_entry.id   45a76f3b7c2014ff39c52e518bce771a
#
_cell.length_a   1.000
_cell.length_b   1.000
_cell.length_c   1.000
_cell.angle_alpha   90.00
_cell.angle_beta   90.00
_cell.angle_gamma   90.00
#
_symmetry.space_group_name_H-M   'P 1'
#
loop_
_entity.id
_entity.type
_entity.pdbx_description
1 polymer ?
#
loop_
_entity_poly.entity_id
_entity_poly.type
_entity_poly.pdbx_seq_one_letter_code
_entity_poly.pdbx_strand_id
1 'polypeptide(L)'
;MNTQQISEEHRFQLSAASRYSRRTFGALLTFGVASVCLPRIGLAQQATGVEAGRIVTDCRGRRVTLHGATRIASIGGTITETLYALGRSGNILAVDQTSTWPEQARKEKKDLGYMRAISSEGVLSLRPDLVLAMNDAGPPAAMDQLVASGVPLVFVDATPSPDAIEKRTRFLADIVGAHAEGDRLGQSIATQFKQLDAWRAEHPAKPRVLFVMRMTNNRPMAAGTGTAADAMIRLVGAVNAGGGMQGYKIVDQENLVALKPDIILLMDQTAAVIRADLLADPGFRLTPAGRNNAFVSMEGERLLGFGPRTPQAALDLAKMMAAAGHPV
;
A
#
# COMPACT_ATOMS: atom_id res chain seq x y z
N MET A 1 -21.01 -1.91 55.13
CA MET A 1 -20.28 -1.01 56.03
C MET A 1 -19.52 -0.05 55.17
N ASN A 2 -20.00 1.00 55.18
CA ASN A 2 -19.89 2.45 55.35
C ASN A 2 -19.32 3.14 54.13
N THR A 3 -20.12 3.89 53.41
CA THR A 3 -20.77 5.17 53.75
C THR A 3 -19.84 6.35 53.73
N GLN A 4 -20.07 7.23 52.70
CA GLN A 4 -20.20 8.69 52.85
C GLN A 4 -18.87 9.45 53.12
N GLN A 5 -18.65 10.62 52.62
CA GLN A 5 -19.45 11.89 52.57
C GLN A 5 -18.68 12.89 51.72
N ILE A 6 -19.33 13.62 50.80
CA ILE A 6 -19.94 14.97 50.95
C ILE A 6 -18.92 16.09 50.72
N SER A 7 -19.09 16.85 49.65
CA SER A 7 -19.71 18.18 49.43
C SER A 7 -18.79 19.30 49.89
N GLU A 8 -18.68 20.43 49.33
CA GLU A 8 -19.46 21.61 49.02
C GLU A 8 -18.57 22.62 48.29
N GLU A 9 -19.08 23.20 47.25
CA GLU A 9 -19.53 24.58 47.11
C GLU A 9 -18.49 25.68 47.23
N HIS A 10 -18.37 26.50 46.17
CA HIS A 10 -18.66 27.94 46.37
C HIS A 10 -19.00 28.65 45.05
N ARG A 11 -20.22 29.09 44.97
CA ARG A 11 -20.75 30.15 44.12
C ARG A 11 -20.28 31.51 44.65
N PHE A 12 -20.07 32.44 43.73
CA PHE A 12 -20.37 33.89 43.90
C PHE A 12 -20.46 34.46 42.49
N GLN A 13 -21.61 34.73 41.95
CA GLN A 13 -22.55 35.88 42.04
C GLN A 13 -21.90 37.21 41.66
N LEU A 14 -22.28 37.69 40.46
CA LEU A 14 -23.19 38.79 40.11
C LEU A 14 -22.86 40.18 40.68
N SER A 15 -22.88 41.15 39.81
CA SER A 15 -23.47 42.51 39.93
C SER A 15 -22.60 43.55 39.22
N ALA A 16 -23.03 44.57 38.53
CA ALA A 16 -24.31 45.13 38.19
C ALA A 16 -24.09 46.24 37.14
N ALA A 17 -25.15 46.56 36.49
CA ALA A 17 -25.35 47.61 35.49
C ALA A 17 -25.19 49.04 36.04
N SER A 18 -24.87 49.98 35.17
CA SER A 18 -25.37 51.37 35.23
C SER A 18 -25.06 52.07 33.91
N ARG A 19 -25.98 52.35 33.10
CA ARG A 19 -26.95 53.44 32.91
C ARG A 19 -26.35 54.76 32.41
N TYR A 20 -26.80 55.13 31.21
CA TYR A 20 -27.17 56.46 30.66
C TYR A 20 -26.14 57.57 30.51
N SER A 21 -26.01 58.09 29.27
CA SER A 21 -26.64 59.36 28.92
C SER A 21 -26.48 59.74 27.44
N ARG A 22 -27.59 60.12 26.82
CA ARG A 22 -27.68 60.76 25.52
C ARG A 22 -27.21 62.23 25.66
N ARG A 23 -26.49 62.76 24.67
CA ARG A 23 -26.76 64.08 24.08
C ARG A 23 -25.89 64.30 22.84
N THR A 24 -26.60 64.37 21.77
CA THR A 24 -26.40 65.15 20.54
C THR A 24 -25.32 66.22 20.54
N PHE A 25 -24.49 66.22 19.48
CA PHE A 25 -24.30 67.44 18.63
C PHE A 25 -23.69 66.99 17.28
N GLY A 26 -24.28 67.47 16.19
CA GLY A 26 -23.85 67.18 14.85
C GLY A 26 -22.70 68.06 14.41
N ALA A 27 -21.94 67.56 13.48
CA ALA A 27 -21.18 68.37 12.49
C ALA A 27 -20.97 67.49 11.24
N LEU A 28 -21.49 67.98 10.14
CA LEU A 28 -21.14 67.51 8.79
C LEU A 28 -19.67 67.71 8.55
N LEU A 29 -19.00 66.76 7.92
CA LEU A 29 -17.91 67.01 6.96
C LEU A 29 -17.64 65.74 6.10
N THR A 30 -18.00 65.89 4.84
CA THR A 30 -17.38 65.43 3.59
C THR A 30 -16.64 64.09 3.51
N PHE A 31 -17.17 63.31 2.65
CA PHE A 31 -16.63 62.33 1.72
C PHE A 31 -15.13 62.11 1.68
N GLY A 32 -14.70 60.94 2.03
CA GLY A 32 -13.48 60.31 1.59
C GLY A 32 -13.76 58.82 1.41
N VAL A 33 -14.09 58.40 0.19
CA VAL A 33 -14.21 56.96 -0.16
C VAL A 33 -12.79 56.43 -0.23
N ALA A 34 -12.28 55.94 0.88
CA ALA A 34 -11.09 55.08 0.86
C ALA A 34 -11.56 53.65 0.54
N SER A 35 -11.41 53.31 -0.73
CA SER A 35 -11.58 51.93 -1.21
C SER A 35 -10.49 51.07 -0.59
N VAL A 36 -10.78 50.43 0.55
CA VAL A 36 -9.92 49.41 1.13
C VAL A 36 -10.03 48.17 0.22
N CYS A 37 -9.08 48.07 -0.69
CA CYS A 37 -8.80 46.82 -1.40
C CYS A 37 -8.32 45.78 -0.37
N LEU A 38 -9.26 45.05 0.24
CA LEU A 38 -8.93 43.81 0.93
C LEU A 38 -8.42 42.83 -0.13
N PRO A 39 -7.19 42.29 0.02
CA PRO A 39 -6.81 41.15 -0.84
C PRO A 39 -7.80 40.03 -0.57
N ARG A 40 -8.62 39.72 -1.55
CA ARG A 40 -9.31 38.43 -1.58
C ARG A 40 -8.19 37.39 -1.56
N ILE A 41 -7.93 36.82 -0.39
CA ILE A 41 -7.29 35.51 -0.29
C ILE A 41 -8.24 34.56 -1.01
N GLY A 42 -8.00 34.39 -2.30
CA GLY A 42 -8.61 33.34 -3.06
C GLY A 42 -8.18 32.04 -2.40
N LEU A 43 -9.09 31.44 -1.62
CA LEU A 43 -9.02 30.02 -1.38
C LEU A 43 -8.98 29.40 -2.78
N ALA A 44 -7.78 29.09 -3.25
CA ALA A 44 -7.58 28.24 -4.40
C ALA A 44 -8.24 26.93 -4.02
N GLN A 45 -9.51 26.80 -4.37
CA GLN A 45 -10.24 25.55 -4.39
C GLN A 45 -9.44 24.70 -5.38
N GLN A 46 -8.57 23.84 -4.85
CA GLN A 46 -7.88 22.84 -5.67
C GLN A 46 -8.99 22.05 -6.37
N ALA A 47 -9.17 22.34 -7.65
CA ALA A 47 -10.01 21.55 -8.52
C ALA A 47 -9.37 20.14 -8.62
N THR A 48 -9.76 19.26 -7.72
CA THR A 48 -9.37 17.85 -7.68
C THR A 48 -10.27 17.02 -8.60
N GLY A 49 -10.59 17.54 -9.77
CA GLY A 49 -11.44 16.86 -10.72
C GLY A 49 -10.63 16.27 -11.87
N VAL A 50 -10.73 14.97 -12.08
CA VAL A 50 -10.48 14.38 -13.39
C VAL A 50 -11.45 15.04 -14.37
N GLU A 51 -10.93 15.55 -15.49
CA GLU A 51 -11.79 16.09 -16.55
C GLU A 51 -12.81 15.03 -16.99
N ALA A 52 -14.09 15.36 -16.91
CA ALA A 52 -15.15 14.44 -17.30
C ALA A 52 -15.01 14.08 -18.78
N GLY A 53 -14.99 12.78 -19.09
CA GLY A 53 -14.84 12.28 -20.47
C GLY A 53 -13.40 12.04 -20.93
N ARG A 54 -12.41 12.12 -20.03
CA ARG A 54 -11.03 11.76 -20.36
C ARG A 54 -10.88 10.27 -20.64
N ILE A 55 -10.19 9.90 -21.72
CA ILE A 55 -9.94 8.50 -22.08
C ILE A 55 -8.53 8.11 -21.64
N VAL A 56 -8.42 7.00 -20.91
CA VAL A 56 -7.16 6.34 -20.58
C VAL A 56 -7.08 4.96 -21.21
N THR A 57 -5.88 4.48 -21.51
CA THR A 57 -5.65 3.10 -21.96
C THR A 57 -5.09 2.31 -20.81
N ASP A 58 -5.77 1.24 -20.38
CA ASP A 58 -5.33 0.38 -19.29
C ASP A 58 -4.26 -0.63 -19.72
N CYS A 59 -3.70 -1.38 -18.77
CA CYS A 59 -2.63 -2.35 -19.04
C CYS A 59 -3.08 -3.56 -19.89
N ARG A 60 -4.40 -3.73 -20.10
CA ARG A 60 -4.98 -4.73 -21.02
C ARG A 60 -5.23 -4.16 -22.41
N GLY A 61 -4.82 -2.90 -22.68
CA GLY A 61 -5.04 -2.21 -23.95
C GLY A 61 -6.46 -1.68 -24.14
N ARG A 62 -7.30 -1.68 -23.11
CA ARG A 62 -8.69 -1.19 -23.18
C ARG A 62 -8.72 0.32 -23.04
N ARG A 63 -9.51 0.97 -23.87
CA ARG A 63 -9.82 2.40 -23.74
C ARG A 63 -10.97 2.58 -22.77
N VAL A 64 -10.73 3.29 -21.68
CA VAL A 64 -11.71 3.53 -20.61
C VAL A 64 -11.96 5.03 -20.50
N THR A 65 -13.23 5.44 -20.63
CA THR A 65 -13.64 6.82 -20.42
C THR A 65 -13.86 7.07 -18.93
N LEU A 66 -13.13 8.01 -18.37
CA LEU A 66 -13.24 8.41 -16.96
C LEU A 66 -14.30 9.52 -16.85
N HIS A 67 -15.24 9.36 -15.92
CA HIS A 67 -16.28 10.35 -15.61
C HIS A 67 -16.03 11.08 -14.29
N GLY A 68 -15.06 10.60 -13.51
CA GLY A 68 -14.64 11.13 -12.23
C GLY A 68 -13.64 10.19 -11.56
N ALA A 69 -13.07 10.64 -10.45
CA ALA A 69 -12.21 9.83 -9.58
C ALA A 69 -12.34 10.31 -8.12
N THR A 70 -13.59 10.54 -7.70
CA THR A 70 -13.91 11.03 -6.35
C THR A 70 -14.43 9.92 -5.43
N ARG A 71 -14.86 8.80 -6.01
CA ARG A 71 -15.40 7.61 -5.33
C ARG A 71 -14.74 6.35 -5.87
N ILE A 72 -13.47 6.17 -5.54
CA ILE A 72 -12.63 5.10 -6.08
C ILE A 72 -12.81 3.82 -5.26
N ALA A 73 -13.15 2.71 -5.92
CA ALA A 73 -12.96 1.36 -5.38
C ALA A 73 -11.55 0.88 -5.76
N SER A 74 -10.69 0.70 -4.77
CA SER A 74 -9.28 0.31 -4.95
C SER A 74 -9.11 -1.17 -4.67
N ILE A 75 -8.77 -1.96 -5.68
CA ILE A 75 -8.58 -3.41 -5.62
C ILE A 75 -7.10 -3.73 -5.87
N GLY A 76 -6.37 -3.88 -4.78
CA GLY A 76 -4.92 -4.10 -4.72
C GLY A 76 -4.21 -3.10 -3.82
N GLY A 77 -3.47 -3.61 -2.83
CA GLY A 77 -2.79 -2.81 -1.81
C GLY A 77 -1.85 -1.77 -2.40
N THR A 78 -1.15 -2.12 -3.46
CA THR A 78 -0.25 -1.22 -4.20
C THR A 78 -0.97 0.01 -4.77
N ILE A 79 -2.20 -0.14 -5.29
CA ILE A 79 -3.01 0.99 -5.77
C ILE A 79 -3.36 1.88 -4.59
N THR A 80 -3.87 1.29 -3.52
CA THR A 80 -4.25 2.01 -2.30
C THR A 80 -3.06 2.79 -1.73
N GLU A 81 -1.91 2.16 -1.55
CA GLU A 81 -0.68 2.79 -1.08
C GLU A 81 -0.28 3.97 -1.95
N THR A 82 -0.32 3.80 -3.28
CA THR A 82 0.02 4.85 -4.22
C THR A 82 -0.94 6.03 -4.12
N LEU A 83 -2.25 5.80 -4.06
CA LEU A 83 -3.25 6.86 -3.91
C LEU A 83 -3.09 7.65 -2.60
N TYR A 84 -2.75 6.98 -1.50
CA TYR A 84 -2.42 7.65 -0.24
C TYR A 84 -1.15 8.50 -0.37
N ALA A 85 -0.10 7.97 -0.99
CA ALA A 85 1.15 8.69 -1.23
C ALA A 85 0.97 9.91 -2.15
N LEU A 86 0.00 9.86 -3.07
CA LEU A 86 -0.40 10.96 -3.93
C LEU A 86 -1.35 11.97 -3.25
N GLY A 87 -1.68 11.79 -1.96
CA GLY A 87 -2.60 12.67 -1.23
C GLY A 87 -4.06 12.55 -1.68
N ARG A 88 -4.47 11.42 -2.24
CA ARG A 88 -5.82 11.16 -2.75
C ARG A 88 -6.62 10.17 -1.90
N SER A 89 -6.27 10.02 -0.63
CA SER A 89 -6.98 9.15 0.32
C SER A 89 -8.47 9.50 0.47
N GLY A 90 -8.81 10.81 0.38
CA GLY A 90 -10.20 11.28 0.42
C GLY A 90 -11.07 10.75 -0.72
N ASN A 91 -10.47 10.39 -1.85
CA ASN A 91 -11.17 9.86 -3.02
C ASN A 91 -11.44 8.34 -2.91
N ILE A 92 -10.79 7.65 -1.97
CA ILE A 92 -10.94 6.20 -1.80
C ILE A 92 -12.22 5.91 -1.01
N LEU A 93 -13.14 5.22 -1.65
CA LEU A 93 -14.41 4.76 -1.06
C LEU A 93 -14.26 3.43 -0.35
N ALA A 94 -13.53 2.50 -0.98
CA ALA A 94 -13.39 1.13 -0.54
C ALA A 94 -12.04 0.55 -0.95
N VAL A 95 -11.54 -0.42 -0.18
CA VAL A 95 -10.26 -1.09 -0.37
C VAL A 95 -10.39 -2.60 -0.18
N ASP A 96 -9.52 -3.37 -0.79
CA ASP A 96 -9.43 -4.81 -0.55
C ASP A 96 -8.53 -5.16 0.65
N GLN A 97 -8.51 -6.44 1.03
CA GLN A 97 -7.76 -6.91 2.20
C GLN A 97 -6.25 -6.79 2.08
N THR A 98 -5.69 -6.66 0.87
CA THR A 98 -4.25 -6.46 0.67
C THR A 98 -3.83 -5.01 0.94
N SER A 99 -4.77 -4.09 1.08
CA SER A 99 -4.55 -2.67 1.39
C SER A 99 -4.13 -2.46 2.86
N THR A 100 -3.04 -3.10 3.28
CA THR A 100 -2.53 -3.07 4.66
C THR A 100 -1.81 -1.78 5.02
N TRP A 101 -1.42 -0.98 4.01
CA TRP A 101 -0.74 0.28 4.21
C TRP A 101 -1.38 1.44 3.42
N PRO A 102 -1.48 2.63 4.06
CA PRO A 102 -1.30 2.85 5.50
C PRO A 102 -2.40 2.16 6.30
N GLU A 103 -2.15 1.85 7.57
CA GLU A 103 -3.12 1.12 8.42
C GLU A 103 -4.53 1.74 8.45
N GLN A 104 -4.61 3.07 8.27
CA GLN A 104 -5.87 3.81 8.21
C GLN A 104 -6.75 3.35 7.05
N ALA A 105 -6.15 2.89 5.95
CA ALA A 105 -6.92 2.49 4.77
C ALA A 105 -7.97 1.42 5.11
N ARG A 106 -7.57 0.35 5.79
CA ARG A 106 -8.51 -0.71 6.18
C ARG A 106 -9.42 -0.36 7.35
N LYS A 107 -9.01 0.60 8.18
CA LYS A 107 -9.81 1.05 9.34
C LYS A 107 -10.94 2.00 8.92
N GLU A 108 -10.70 2.84 7.91
CA GLU A 108 -11.59 3.93 7.51
C GLU A 108 -12.42 3.63 6.25
N LYS A 109 -11.93 2.76 5.38
CA LYS A 109 -12.57 2.46 4.09
C LYS A 109 -13.40 1.18 4.16
N LYS A 110 -14.39 1.06 3.25
CA LYS A 110 -15.19 -0.17 3.16
C LYS A 110 -14.32 -1.34 2.68
N ASP A 111 -14.51 -2.51 3.29
CA ASP A 111 -13.80 -3.74 2.92
C ASP A 111 -14.48 -4.39 1.70
N LEU A 112 -13.70 -4.65 0.66
CA LEU A 112 -14.13 -5.36 -0.57
C LEU A 112 -13.82 -6.86 -0.53
N GLY A 113 -13.24 -7.37 0.56
CA GLY A 113 -12.73 -8.73 0.64
C GLY A 113 -11.34 -8.89 0.02
N TYR A 114 -10.94 -10.11 -0.26
CA TYR A 114 -9.63 -10.40 -0.83
C TYR A 114 -9.59 -10.11 -2.34
N MET A 115 -8.55 -9.44 -2.82
CA MET A 115 -8.44 -8.97 -4.21
C MET A 115 -8.66 -10.06 -5.29
N ARG A 116 -8.41 -11.34 -4.98
CA ARG A 116 -8.64 -12.47 -5.91
C ARG A 116 -9.98 -13.19 -5.67
N ALA A 117 -10.81 -12.67 -4.75
CA ALA A 117 -12.13 -13.19 -4.43
C ALA A 117 -13.18 -12.07 -4.33
N ILE A 118 -13.07 -11.05 -5.19
CA ILE A 118 -13.94 -9.88 -5.22
C ILE A 118 -15.36 -10.27 -5.63
N SER A 119 -16.34 -9.66 -4.95
CA SER A 119 -17.74 -9.68 -5.37
C SER A 119 -18.04 -8.44 -6.23
N SER A 120 -18.40 -8.64 -7.49
CA SER A 120 -18.81 -7.54 -8.38
C SER A 120 -20.04 -6.80 -7.85
N GLU A 121 -21.01 -7.52 -7.29
CA GLU A 121 -22.21 -6.94 -6.67
C GLU A 121 -21.82 -6.09 -5.44
N GLY A 122 -20.90 -6.59 -4.58
CA GLY A 122 -20.38 -5.85 -3.44
C GLY A 122 -19.74 -4.54 -3.84
N VAL A 123 -18.93 -4.53 -4.89
CA VAL A 123 -18.31 -3.32 -5.43
C VAL A 123 -19.37 -2.35 -5.98
N LEU A 124 -20.29 -2.84 -6.83
CA LEU A 124 -21.31 -2.00 -7.50
C LEU A 124 -22.31 -1.39 -6.50
N SER A 125 -22.63 -2.10 -5.41
CA SER A 125 -23.53 -1.60 -4.36
C SER A 125 -23.02 -0.30 -3.70
N LEU A 126 -21.72 -0.07 -3.71
CA LEU A 126 -21.08 1.13 -3.18
C LEU A 126 -21.15 2.33 -4.14
N ARG A 127 -21.61 2.13 -5.39
CA ARG A 127 -21.73 3.15 -6.45
C ARG A 127 -20.42 3.92 -6.65
N PRO A 128 -19.29 3.24 -6.96
CA PRO A 128 -18.06 3.94 -7.31
C PRO A 128 -18.22 4.69 -8.64
N ASP A 129 -17.50 5.80 -8.80
CA ASP A 129 -17.34 6.48 -10.09
C ASP A 129 -16.12 5.96 -10.87
N LEU A 130 -15.24 5.21 -10.20
CA LEU A 130 -14.08 4.57 -10.77
C LEU A 130 -13.71 3.31 -9.97
N VAL A 131 -13.40 2.22 -10.68
CA VAL A 131 -12.76 1.03 -10.12
C VAL A 131 -11.33 0.96 -10.64
N LEU A 132 -10.35 0.93 -9.74
CA LEU A 132 -8.96 0.65 -10.05
C LEU A 132 -8.64 -0.76 -9.55
N ALA A 133 -8.22 -1.66 -10.42
CA ALA A 133 -7.92 -3.04 -10.06
C ALA A 133 -6.54 -3.45 -10.58
N MET A 134 -5.74 -4.11 -9.73
CA MET A 134 -4.53 -4.76 -10.21
C MET A 134 -4.89 -5.81 -11.27
N ASN A 135 -4.03 -5.96 -12.29
CA ASN A 135 -4.32 -6.84 -13.43
C ASN A 135 -4.53 -8.32 -13.05
N ASP A 136 -4.01 -8.74 -11.91
CA ASP A 136 -4.15 -10.08 -11.34
C ASP A 136 -5.29 -10.18 -10.29
N ALA A 137 -6.14 -9.14 -10.19
CA ALA A 137 -7.36 -9.20 -9.39
C ALA A 137 -8.39 -10.16 -10.01
N GLY A 138 -9.26 -10.70 -9.17
CA GLY A 138 -10.23 -11.71 -9.62
C GLY A 138 -11.35 -11.98 -8.63
N PRO A 139 -12.16 -13.00 -8.87
CA PRO A 139 -12.05 -13.96 -9.97
C PRO A 139 -12.36 -13.31 -11.35
N PRO A 140 -11.91 -13.89 -12.47
CA PRO A 140 -12.12 -13.33 -13.80
C PRO A 140 -13.59 -12.98 -14.09
N ALA A 141 -14.52 -13.86 -13.73
CA ALA A 141 -15.94 -13.63 -13.94
C ALA A 141 -16.47 -12.35 -13.22
N ALA A 142 -15.96 -12.05 -12.01
CA ALA A 142 -16.33 -10.83 -11.31
C ALA A 142 -15.75 -9.58 -12.00
N MET A 143 -14.51 -9.67 -12.50
CA MET A 143 -13.89 -8.59 -13.26
C MET A 143 -14.64 -8.32 -14.57
N ASP A 144 -15.06 -9.37 -15.28
CA ASP A 144 -15.86 -9.25 -16.52
C ASP A 144 -17.23 -8.61 -16.23
N GLN A 145 -17.88 -8.97 -15.14
CA GLN A 145 -19.13 -8.36 -14.69
C GLN A 145 -18.95 -6.86 -14.36
N LEU A 146 -17.85 -6.48 -13.69
CA LEU A 146 -17.53 -5.07 -13.43
C LEU A 146 -17.32 -4.30 -14.74
N VAL A 147 -16.61 -4.89 -15.69
CA VAL A 147 -16.45 -4.29 -17.04
C VAL A 147 -17.79 -4.10 -17.72
N ALA A 148 -18.68 -5.08 -17.69
CA ALA A 148 -19.99 -5.05 -18.31
C ALA A 148 -20.99 -4.11 -17.63
N SER A 149 -20.75 -3.71 -16.39
CA SER A 149 -21.65 -2.85 -15.60
C SER A 149 -21.75 -1.41 -16.08
N GLY A 150 -20.80 -0.97 -16.92
CA GLY A 150 -20.68 0.42 -17.37
C GLY A 150 -19.97 1.35 -16.40
N VAL A 151 -19.61 0.90 -15.19
CA VAL A 151 -18.73 1.66 -14.29
C VAL A 151 -17.31 1.63 -14.87
N PRO A 152 -16.62 2.78 -14.99
CA PRO A 152 -15.24 2.81 -15.43
C PRO A 152 -14.37 1.91 -14.56
N LEU A 153 -13.79 0.87 -15.16
CA LEU A 153 -12.81 -0.01 -14.54
C LEU A 153 -11.51 0.06 -15.30
N VAL A 154 -10.43 0.40 -14.63
CA VAL A 154 -9.08 0.50 -15.17
C VAL A 154 -8.21 -0.59 -14.55
N PHE A 155 -7.65 -1.46 -15.38
CA PHE A 155 -6.66 -2.44 -14.94
C PHE A 155 -5.27 -1.82 -14.86
N VAL A 156 -4.62 -2.03 -13.73
CA VAL A 156 -3.30 -1.49 -13.39
C VAL A 156 -2.29 -2.63 -13.48
N ASP A 157 -1.16 -2.37 -14.12
CA ASP A 157 -0.11 -3.36 -14.32
C ASP A 157 0.44 -3.92 -13.00
N ALA A 158 0.48 -5.25 -12.88
CA ALA A 158 0.95 -5.97 -11.69
C ALA A 158 2.40 -6.47 -11.82
N THR A 159 3.13 -6.09 -12.87
CA THR A 159 4.51 -6.54 -13.09
C THR A 159 5.39 -6.17 -11.90
N PRO A 160 6.08 -7.14 -11.27
CA PRO A 160 6.93 -6.89 -10.11
C PRO A 160 8.35 -6.48 -10.54
N SER A 161 8.51 -5.22 -10.96
CA SER A 161 9.82 -4.67 -11.35
C SER A 161 9.94 -3.19 -10.99
N PRO A 162 11.18 -2.66 -10.82
CA PRO A 162 11.42 -1.24 -10.59
C PRO A 162 10.77 -0.33 -11.62
N ASP A 163 10.94 -0.63 -12.90
CA ASP A 163 10.35 0.16 -13.99
C ASP A 163 8.81 0.17 -13.95
N ALA A 164 8.20 -0.97 -13.62
CA ALA A 164 6.74 -1.05 -13.50
C ALA A 164 6.21 -0.23 -12.33
N ILE A 165 6.94 -0.13 -11.22
CA ILE A 165 6.57 0.70 -10.07
C ILE A 165 6.51 2.17 -10.50
N GLU A 166 7.53 2.67 -11.20
CA GLU A 166 7.58 4.05 -11.67
C GLU A 166 6.44 4.35 -12.65
N LYS A 167 6.27 3.50 -13.67
CA LYS A 167 5.20 3.64 -14.68
C LYS A 167 3.81 3.62 -14.03
N ARG A 168 3.56 2.70 -13.11
CA ARG A 168 2.31 2.58 -12.37
C ARG A 168 2.05 3.81 -11.51
N THR A 169 3.06 4.32 -10.81
CA THR A 169 2.96 5.53 -10.00
C THR A 169 2.53 6.72 -10.85
N ARG A 170 3.17 6.95 -12.00
CA ARG A 170 2.81 8.01 -12.93
C ARG A 170 1.41 7.81 -13.52
N PHE A 171 1.09 6.58 -13.91
CA PHE A 171 -0.21 6.24 -14.47
C PHE A 171 -1.36 6.52 -13.47
N LEU A 172 -1.20 6.11 -12.21
CA LEU A 172 -2.18 6.41 -11.17
C LEU A 172 -2.27 7.90 -10.86
N ALA A 173 -1.13 8.60 -10.81
CA ALA A 173 -1.08 10.05 -10.62
C ALA A 173 -1.82 10.78 -11.75
N ASP A 174 -1.63 10.31 -12.98
CA ASP A 174 -2.32 10.82 -14.15
C ASP A 174 -3.85 10.61 -14.02
N ILE A 175 -4.32 9.41 -13.69
CA ILE A 175 -5.75 9.10 -13.52
C ILE A 175 -6.41 10.03 -12.50
N VAL A 176 -5.76 10.32 -11.39
CA VAL A 176 -6.35 11.12 -10.29
C VAL A 176 -5.98 12.60 -10.33
N GLY A 177 -5.35 13.08 -11.40
CA GLY A 177 -4.95 14.47 -11.57
C GLY A 177 -3.92 14.94 -10.52
N ALA A 178 -2.95 14.08 -10.18
CA ALA A 178 -1.92 14.32 -9.17
C ALA A 178 -0.50 14.32 -9.78
N HIS A 179 -0.32 14.98 -10.93
CA HIS A 179 0.92 14.91 -11.73
C HIS A 179 2.16 15.36 -10.93
N ALA A 180 2.09 16.52 -10.26
CA ALA A 180 3.21 17.03 -9.49
C ALA A 180 3.58 16.13 -8.29
N GLU A 181 2.59 15.53 -7.63
CA GLU A 181 2.79 14.54 -6.57
C GLU A 181 3.39 13.26 -7.14
N GLY A 182 2.92 12.83 -8.31
CA GLY A 182 3.44 11.67 -9.03
C GLY A 182 4.91 11.82 -9.42
N ASP A 183 5.30 12.98 -9.92
CA ASP A 183 6.69 13.28 -10.27
C ASP A 183 7.59 13.26 -9.02
N ARG A 184 7.17 13.89 -7.92
CA ARG A 184 7.92 13.86 -6.65
C ARG A 184 8.06 12.44 -6.10
N LEU A 185 6.99 11.67 -6.12
CA LEU A 185 7.00 10.28 -5.68
C LEU A 185 7.90 9.42 -6.55
N GLY A 186 7.84 9.57 -7.88
CA GLY A 186 8.70 8.87 -8.81
C GLY A 186 10.19 9.18 -8.60
N GLN A 187 10.54 10.46 -8.37
CA GLN A 187 11.92 10.86 -8.05
C GLN A 187 12.40 10.25 -6.72
N SER A 188 11.54 10.22 -5.72
CA SER A 188 11.85 9.59 -4.43
C SER A 188 12.12 8.09 -4.59
N ILE A 189 11.26 7.37 -5.33
CA ILE A 189 11.40 5.94 -5.63
C ILE A 189 12.74 5.69 -6.35
N ALA A 190 13.05 6.46 -7.40
CA ALA A 190 14.29 6.33 -8.14
C ALA A 190 15.54 6.56 -7.27
N THR A 191 15.48 7.54 -6.36
CA THR A 191 16.57 7.83 -5.42
C THR A 191 16.79 6.67 -4.45
N GLN A 192 15.71 6.08 -3.93
CA GLN A 192 15.80 4.94 -3.02
C GLN A 192 16.32 3.67 -3.73
N PHE A 193 16.00 3.45 -5.01
CA PHE A 193 16.61 2.35 -5.78
C PHE A 193 18.11 2.53 -5.94
N LYS A 194 18.61 3.75 -6.17
CA LYS A 194 20.06 4.02 -6.19
C LYS A 194 20.74 3.69 -4.85
N GLN A 195 20.06 3.92 -3.73
CA GLN A 195 20.57 3.53 -2.41
C GLN A 195 20.67 2.00 -2.27
N LEU A 196 19.67 1.27 -2.76
CA LEU A 196 19.72 -0.19 -2.80
C LEU A 196 20.89 -0.69 -3.67
N ASP A 197 21.07 -0.09 -4.85
CA ASP A 197 22.16 -0.48 -5.76
C ASP A 197 23.55 -0.21 -5.14
N ALA A 198 23.73 0.94 -4.48
CA ALA A 198 24.95 1.25 -3.75
C ALA A 198 25.21 0.23 -2.63
N TRP A 199 24.19 -0.10 -1.84
CA TRP A 199 24.31 -1.10 -0.77
C TRP A 199 24.71 -2.48 -1.34
N ARG A 200 24.08 -2.92 -2.43
CA ARG A 200 24.39 -4.20 -3.11
C ARG A 200 25.82 -4.25 -3.64
N ALA A 201 26.35 -3.13 -4.14
CA ALA A 201 27.72 -3.04 -4.62
C ALA A 201 28.74 -3.24 -3.47
N GLU A 202 28.42 -2.78 -2.27
CA GLU A 202 29.24 -2.96 -1.08
C GLU A 202 29.09 -4.36 -0.43
N HIS A 203 28.01 -5.08 -0.78
CA HIS A 203 27.67 -6.39 -0.19
C HIS A 203 27.46 -7.43 -1.30
N PRO A 204 28.55 -7.94 -1.92
CA PRO A 204 28.47 -8.80 -3.10
C PRO A 204 28.00 -10.24 -2.83
N ALA A 205 27.80 -10.62 -1.57
CA ALA A 205 27.28 -11.94 -1.22
C ALA A 205 25.90 -12.20 -1.83
N LYS A 206 25.71 -13.43 -2.33
CA LYS A 206 24.46 -13.85 -3.00
C LYS A 206 23.87 -15.06 -2.30
N PRO A 207 23.26 -14.90 -1.11
CA PRO A 207 22.68 -16.03 -0.39
C PRO A 207 21.56 -16.68 -1.21
N ARG A 208 21.40 -17.98 -1.05
CA ARG A 208 20.29 -18.74 -1.61
C ARG A 208 19.07 -18.62 -0.70
N VAL A 209 18.04 -17.95 -1.15
CA VAL A 209 16.85 -17.65 -0.37
C VAL A 209 15.68 -18.46 -0.91
N LEU A 210 14.96 -19.14 -0.02
CA LEU A 210 13.71 -19.80 -0.34
C LEU A 210 12.55 -19.07 0.32
N PHE A 211 11.67 -18.48 -0.48
CA PHE A 211 10.42 -17.95 0.04
C PHE A 211 9.41 -19.08 0.22
N VAL A 212 8.82 -19.18 1.42
CA VAL A 212 7.75 -20.13 1.75
C VAL A 212 6.47 -19.35 2.05
N MET A 213 5.45 -19.54 1.21
CA MET A 213 4.17 -18.87 1.34
C MET A 213 3.30 -19.45 2.46
N ARG A 214 3.25 -20.77 2.53
CA ARG A 214 2.45 -21.54 3.51
C ARG A 214 2.90 -22.99 3.57
N MET A 215 2.43 -23.71 4.58
CA MET A 215 2.51 -25.16 4.62
C MET A 215 1.24 -25.77 4.01
N THR A 216 1.39 -26.89 3.32
CA THR A 216 0.29 -27.68 2.74
C THR A 216 0.60 -29.14 2.97
N ASN A 217 -0.19 -29.82 3.81
CA ASN A 217 0.04 -31.21 4.22
C ASN A 217 1.49 -31.43 4.69
N ASN A 218 1.96 -30.60 5.62
CA ASN A 218 3.32 -30.57 6.18
C ASN A 218 4.44 -30.39 5.14
N ARG A 219 4.13 -29.88 3.96
CA ARG A 219 5.10 -29.54 2.92
C ARG A 219 5.06 -28.06 2.61
N PRO A 220 6.22 -27.39 2.46
CA PRO A 220 6.24 -25.97 2.13
C PRO A 220 5.78 -25.71 0.68
N MET A 221 4.90 -24.74 0.51
CA MET A 221 4.63 -24.14 -0.80
C MET A 221 5.61 -23.01 -1.02
N ALA A 222 6.57 -23.20 -1.89
CA ALA A 222 7.66 -22.29 -2.15
C ALA A 222 7.51 -21.54 -3.48
N ALA A 223 8.14 -20.36 -3.58
CA ALA A 223 8.14 -19.53 -4.77
C ALA A 223 9.23 -19.94 -5.75
N GLY A 224 8.84 -20.21 -6.98
CA GLY A 224 9.69 -20.33 -8.15
C GLY A 224 9.75 -19.03 -8.96
N THR A 225 10.27 -19.11 -10.18
CA THR A 225 10.34 -18.00 -11.14
C THR A 225 8.96 -17.46 -11.50
N GLY A 226 8.91 -16.18 -11.89
CA GLY A 226 7.67 -15.51 -12.30
C GLY A 226 6.74 -15.13 -11.14
N THR A 227 7.22 -15.17 -9.90
CA THR A 227 6.48 -14.71 -8.72
C THR A 227 7.03 -13.39 -8.20
N ALA A 228 6.22 -12.62 -7.48
CA ALA A 228 6.68 -11.40 -6.81
C ALA A 228 7.80 -11.69 -5.79
N ALA A 229 7.74 -12.83 -5.10
CA ALA A 229 8.81 -13.27 -4.20
C ALA A 229 10.14 -13.50 -4.93
N ASP A 230 10.11 -14.14 -6.10
CA ASP A 230 11.29 -14.32 -6.95
C ASP A 230 11.87 -12.96 -7.39
N ALA A 231 11.01 -12.04 -7.81
CA ALA A 231 11.40 -10.70 -8.19
C ALA A 231 12.07 -9.94 -7.03
N MET A 232 11.50 -10.03 -5.81
CA MET A 232 12.05 -9.40 -4.61
C MET A 232 13.41 -10.02 -4.23
N ILE A 233 13.52 -11.35 -4.23
CA ILE A 233 14.78 -12.06 -3.94
C ILE A 233 15.88 -11.60 -4.89
N ARG A 234 15.58 -11.49 -6.19
CA ARG A 234 16.56 -10.99 -7.19
C ARG A 234 16.85 -9.50 -7.02
N LEU A 235 15.83 -8.71 -6.68
CA LEU A 235 15.97 -7.27 -6.47
C LEU A 235 16.97 -6.96 -5.35
N VAL A 236 16.95 -7.73 -4.27
CA VAL A 236 17.90 -7.57 -3.14
C VAL A 236 19.31 -8.15 -3.45
N GLY A 237 19.52 -8.75 -4.62
CA GLY A 237 20.80 -9.33 -5.01
C GLY A 237 21.00 -10.79 -4.59
N ALA A 238 20.00 -11.43 -4.00
CA ALA A 238 20.04 -12.85 -3.62
C ALA A 238 19.68 -13.79 -4.78
N VAL A 239 19.91 -15.09 -4.58
CA VAL A 239 19.54 -16.15 -5.52
C VAL A 239 18.28 -16.84 -5.01
N ASN A 240 17.23 -16.93 -5.84
CA ASN A 240 16.07 -17.73 -5.49
C ASN A 240 16.42 -19.22 -5.50
N ALA A 241 16.42 -19.88 -4.34
CA ALA A 241 16.69 -21.31 -4.24
C ALA A 241 15.64 -22.14 -5.02
N GLY A 242 14.40 -21.64 -5.10
CA GLY A 242 13.31 -22.22 -5.90
C GLY A 242 13.34 -21.89 -7.39
N GLY A 243 14.40 -21.23 -7.90
CA GLY A 243 14.48 -20.71 -9.27
C GLY A 243 14.38 -21.77 -10.41
N GLY A 244 14.49 -23.04 -10.10
CA GLY A 244 14.22 -24.14 -11.06
C GLY A 244 12.72 -24.47 -11.22
N MET A 245 11.85 -23.89 -10.42
CA MET A 245 10.38 -24.08 -10.47
C MET A 245 9.73 -22.84 -11.12
N GLN A 246 8.56 -23.00 -11.70
CA GLN A 246 7.74 -21.88 -12.18
C GLN A 246 6.50 -21.69 -11.27
N GLY A 247 6.24 -20.45 -10.87
CA GLY A 247 5.12 -20.12 -9.97
C GLY A 247 5.33 -20.69 -8.57
N TYR A 248 4.24 -20.87 -7.84
CA TYR A 248 4.28 -21.47 -6.51
C TYR A 248 4.12 -22.99 -6.60
N LYS A 249 5.02 -23.74 -5.96
CA LYS A 249 5.02 -25.21 -5.96
C LYS A 249 5.16 -25.76 -4.55
N ILE A 250 4.48 -26.88 -4.30
CA ILE A 250 4.70 -27.68 -3.10
C ILE A 250 6.04 -28.41 -3.27
N VAL A 251 6.92 -28.27 -2.29
CA VAL A 251 8.25 -28.86 -2.26
C VAL A 251 8.22 -30.02 -1.26
N ASP A 252 8.59 -31.21 -1.69
CA ASP A 252 8.77 -32.34 -0.78
C ASP A 252 10.11 -32.24 -0.02
N GLN A 253 10.30 -33.11 0.94
CA GLN A 253 11.45 -33.12 1.82
C GLN A 253 12.78 -33.30 1.08
N GLU A 254 12.84 -34.21 0.13
CA GLU A 254 14.03 -34.49 -0.66
C GLU A 254 14.43 -33.26 -1.51
N ASN A 255 13.48 -32.67 -2.21
CA ASN A 255 13.70 -31.46 -2.99
C ASN A 255 14.06 -30.27 -2.09
N LEU A 256 13.47 -30.14 -0.88
CA LEU A 256 13.81 -29.08 0.06
C LEU A 256 15.30 -29.16 0.46
N VAL A 257 15.81 -30.34 0.73
CA VAL A 257 17.27 -30.58 0.99
C VAL A 257 18.12 -30.24 -0.23
N ALA A 258 17.68 -30.66 -1.42
CA ALA A 258 18.40 -30.42 -2.70
C ALA A 258 18.47 -28.94 -3.08
N LEU A 259 17.45 -28.14 -2.72
CA LEU A 259 17.43 -26.68 -2.96
C LEU A 259 18.52 -25.94 -2.16
N LYS A 260 19.01 -26.50 -1.04
CA LYS A 260 20.06 -25.93 -0.17
C LYS A 260 19.86 -24.44 0.12
N PRO A 261 18.71 -24.03 0.69
CA PRO A 261 18.52 -22.63 1.06
C PRO A 261 19.47 -22.25 2.21
N ASP A 262 20.08 -21.07 2.09
CA ASP A 262 20.85 -20.44 3.16
C ASP A 262 19.93 -19.69 4.13
N ILE A 263 18.81 -19.14 3.59
CA ILE A 263 17.84 -18.34 4.34
C ILE A 263 16.43 -18.74 3.90
N ILE A 264 15.51 -18.84 4.86
CA ILE A 264 14.07 -18.92 4.62
C ILE A 264 13.45 -17.54 4.76
N LEU A 265 12.76 -17.09 3.72
CA LEU A 265 12.01 -15.84 3.69
C LEU A 265 10.52 -16.13 3.87
N LEU A 266 9.88 -15.43 4.78
CA LEU A 266 8.49 -15.61 5.18
C LEU A 266 7.71 -14.28 5.14
N MET A 267 6.39 -14.38 5.15
CA MET A 267 5.54 -13.24 5.50
C MET A 267 5.31 -13.23 7.02
N ASP A 268 5.34 -12.05 7.64
CA ASP A 268 5.17 -11.88 9.10
C ASP A 268 3.91 -12.58 9.62
N GLN A 269 2.81 -12.52 8.86
CA GLN A 269 1.51 -13.08 9.25
C GLN A 269 1.53 -14.60 9.43
N THR A 270 2.43 -15.30 8.76
CA THR A 270 2.54 -16.77 8.78
C THR A 270 3.86 -17.27 9.33
N ALA A 271 4.80 -16.38 9.63
CA ALA A 271 6.18 -16.71 9.96
C ALA A 271 6.31 -17.66 11.15
N ALA A 272 5.57 -17.41 12.24
CA ALA A 272 5.68 -18.22 13.46
C ALA A 272 5.26 -19.68 13.21
N VAL A 273 4.14 -19.91 12.51
CA VAL A 273 3.63 -21.25 12.22
C VAL A 273 4.54 -21.98 11.24
N ILE A 274 4.90 -21.34 10.12
CA ILE A 274 5.76 -21.96 9.10
C ILE A 274 7.14 -22.31 9.68
N ARG A 275 7.71 -21.43 10.49
CA ARG A 275 9.00 -21.68 11.16
C ARG A 275 8.93 -22.88 12.07
N ALA A 276 7.89 -23.02 12.89
CA ALA A 276 7.69 -24.15 13.77
C ALA A 276 7.59 -25.47 12.98
N ASP A 277 6.80 -25.49 11.93
CA ASP A 277 6.62 -26.66 11.07
C ASP A 277 7.92 -27.08 10.37
N LEU A 278 8.66 -26.09 9.81
CA LEU A 278 9.96 -26.37 9.17
C LEU A 278 10.99 -26.89 10.15
N LEU A 279 11.07 -26.32 11.35
CA LEU A 279 12.00 -26.80 12.39
C LEU A 279 11.66 -28.19 12.91
N ALA A 280 10.40 -28.61 12.80
CA ALA A 280 9.99 -29.98 13.12
C ALA A 280 10.37 -31.00 12.00
N ASP A 281 10.60 -30.51 10.76
CA ASP A 281 10.96 -31.37 9.62
C ASP A 281 12.44 -31.79 9.68
N PRO A 282 12.75 -33.11 9.74
CA PRO A 282 14.15 -33.59 9.79
C PRO A 282 14.95 -33.22 8.54
N GLY A 283 14.33 -33.17 7.36
CA GLY A 283 14.99 -32.79 6.11
C GLY A 283 15.37 -31.31 6.09
N PHE A 284 14.49 -30.44 6.60
CA PHE A 284 14.81 -29.04 6.70
C PHE A 284 16.06 -28.79 7.56
N ARG A 285 16.22 -29.52 8.68
CA ARG A 285 17.40 -29.40 9.56
C ARG A 285 18.71 -29.74 8.87
N LEU A 286 18.68 -30.47 7.75
CA LEU A 286 19.88 -30.79 6.94
C LEU A 286 20.27 -29.63 6.00
N THR A 287 19.38 -28.65 5.76
CA THR A 287 19.69 -27.49 4.95
C THR A 287 20.60 -26.50 5.69
N PRO A 288 21.33 -25.62 4.99
CA PRO A 288 22.06 -24.54 5.63
C PRO A 288 21.16 -23.65 6.49
N ALA A 289 19.97 -23.26 5.99
CA ALA A 289 19.00 -22.46 6.74
C ALA A 289 18.53 -23.16 8.02
N GLY A 290 18.30 -24.48 7.96
CA GLY A 290 17.88 -25.26 9.13
C GLY A 290 18.96 -25.36 10.20
N ARG A 291 20.22 -25.61 9.80
CA ARG A 291 21.36 -25.67 10.71
C ARG A 291 21.64 -24.33 11.42
N ASN A 292 21.51 -23.23 10.67
CA ASN A 292 21.81 -21.88 11.18
C ASN A 292 20.57 -21.18 11.75
N ASN A 293 19.40 -21.83 11.73
CA ASN A 293 18.11 -21.22 12.12
C ASN A 293 17.87 -19.87 11.42
N ALA A 294 18.28 -19.79 10.14
CA ALA A 294 18.29 -18.57 9.35
C ALA A 294 16.91 -18.28 8.72
N PHE A 295 16.11 -17.51 9.43
CA PHE A 295 14.80 -17.04 9.00
C PHE A 295 14.75 -15.52 8.95
N VAL A 296 14.14 -15.00 7.92
CA VAL A 296 13.84 -13.58 7.73
C VAL A 296 12.37 -13.46 7.41
N SER A 297 11.68 -12.47 7.98
CA SER A 297 10.28 -12.20 7.62
C SER A 297 10.02 -10.73 7.41
N MET A 298 8.99 -10.43 6.61
CA MET A 298 8.52 -9.08 6.34
C MET A 298 7.00 -9.10 6.15
N GLU A 299 6.35 -7.97 6.40
CA GLU A 299 4.92 -7.80 6.14
C GLU A 299 4.59 -8.09 4.66
N GLY A 300 3.48 -8.83 4.41
CA GLY A 300 3.21 -9.43 3.10
C GLY A 300 3.08 -8.44 1.95
N GLU A 301 2.35 -7.33 2.11
CA GLU A 301 2.22 -6.32 1.06
C GLU A 301 3.54 -5.58 0.83
N ARG A 302 4.29 -5.28 1.88
CA ARG A 302 5.61 -4.67 1.81
C ARG A 302 6.61 -5.54 1.05
N LEU A 303 6.50 -6.88 1.22
CA LEU A 303 7.36 -7.87 0.56
C LEU A 303 6.97 -8.13 -0.89
N LEU A 304 5.68 -8.21 -1.19
CA LEU A 304 5.17 -8.75 -2.47
C LEU A 304 4.40 -7.74 -3.32
N GLY A 305 4.03 -6.58 -2.77
CA GLY A 305 3.14 -5.63 -3.43
C GLY A 305 3.79 -4.85 -4.56
N PHE A 306 5.09 -4.63 -4.52
CA PHE A 306 5.81 -3.81 -5.51
C PHE A 306 5.21 -2.40 -5.67
N GLY A 307 4.87 -1.78 -4.55
CA GLY A 307 4.38 -0.41 -4.45
C GLY A 307 5.50 0.63 -4.27
N PRO A 308 5.13 1.88 -3.94
CA PRO A 308 6.10 2.96 -3.71
C PRO A 308 7.14 2.68 -2.62
N ARG A 309 6.81 1.84 -1.61
CA ARG A 309 7.74 1.47 -0.53
C ARG A 309 8.72 0.34 -0.90
N THR A 310 8.59 -0.25 -2.08
CA THR A 310 9.42 -1.41 -2.49
C THR A 310 10.92 -1.15 -2.40
N PRO A 311 11.49 -0.02 -2.85
CA PRO A 311 12.94 0.16 -2.77
C PRO A 311 13.46 0.18 -1.34
N GLN A 312 12.72 0.82 -0.41
CA GLN A 312 13.07 0.80 1.01
C GLN A 312 12.88 -0.60 1.62
N ALA A 313 11.79 -1.30 1.26
CA ALA A 313 11.55 -2.67 1.69
C ALA A 313 12.68 -3.62 1.23
N ALA A 314 13.13 -3.47 -0.01
CA ALA A 314 14.22 -4.25 -0.56
C ALA A 314 15.56 -3.97 0.17
N LEU A 315 15.84 -2.71 0.47
CA LEU A 315 17.06 -2.34 1.23
C LEU A 315 17.02 -2.93 2.66
N ASP A 316 15.88 -2.83 3.33
CA ASP A 316 15.72 -3.39 4.68
C ASP A 316 15.83 -4.92 4.66
N LEU A 317 15.20 -5.56 3.67
CA LEU A 317 15.28 -7.01 3.48
C LEU A 317 16.71 -7.47 3.20
N ALA A 318 17.45 -6.75 2.36
CA ALA A 318 18.85 -7.05 2.08
C ALA A 318 19.71 -6.99 3.34
N LYS A 319 19.52 -5.98 4.20
CA LYS A 319 20.20 -5.85 5.49
C LYS A 319 19.83 -6.98 6.46
N MET A 320 18.54 -7.34 6.53
CA MET A 320 18.07 -8.46 7.37
C MET A 320 18.67 -9.79 6.91
N MET A 321 18.77 -10.03 5.59
CA MET A 321 19.40 -11.23 5.04
C MET A 321 20.91 -11.26 5.31
N ALA A 322 21.62 -10.15 5.22
CA ALA A 322 23.03 -10.06 5.57
C ALA A 322 23.27 -10.42 7.06
N ALA A 323 22.43 -9.93 7.93
CA ALA A 323 22.49 -10.25 9.37
C ALA A 323 22.19 -11.73 9.66
N ALA A 324 21.21 -12.32 8.96
CA ALA A 324 20.82 -13.72 9.14
C ALA A 324 21.83 -14.71 8.56
N GLY A 325 22.56 -14.33 7.52
CA GLY A 325 23.59 -15.18 6.87
C GLY A 325 24.91 -15.26 7.64
N HIS A 326 25.12 -14.45 8.64
CA HIS A 326 26.29 -14.44 9.52
C HIS A 326 25.82 -14.59 10.97
N PRO A 327 25.45 -15.81 11.44
CA PRO A 327 25.24 -16.00 12.86
C PRO A 327 26.56 -15.72 13.58
N VAL A 328 26.54 -14.79 14.55
CA VAL A 328 27.65 -14.46 15.45
C VAL A 328 27.98 -15.65 16.31
#